data_8a322334451af5437f2ea5dc6063114a
#
_entry.id   8a322334451af5437f2ea5dc6063114a
#
_cell.length_a   1.000
_cell.length_b   1.000
_cell.length_c   1.000
_cell.angle_alpha   90.00
_cell.angle_beta   90.00
_cell.angle_gamma   90.00
#
_symmetry.space_group_name_H-M   'P 1'
#
loop_
_entity.id
_entity.type
_entity.pdbx_description
1 polymer ?
#
loop_
_entity_poly.entity_id
_entity_poly.type
_entity_poly.pdbx_seq_one_letter_code
_entity_poly.pdbx_strand_id
1 'polypeptide(L)'
;EGITYMKSRAVAGDLERATRFLNRVQDVDWRRWGQSGRSRPQLAQMRLRLEKEQGAADPLTAGRGGYYDIDFALMFLRLKGAGIFFPVLNTPARIDVIEQMGHLDRSDADFLRDAATFYRAVDHGLRVSTGHAEGSLPTSDAQLETLAALVRRWTPDHLHNQPLDIELAPIQARTREFFNRLFGL
;
A
#
# COMPACT_ATOMS: atom_id res chain seq x y z
N GLU A 1 -2.22 5.47 16.57
CA GLU A 1 -0.88 4.97 17.00
C GLU A 1 -0.77 3.44 16.89
N GLY A 2 -1.75 2.63 17.33
CA GLY A 2 -1.70 1.17 17.30
C GLY A 2 -1.35 0.59 15.92
N ILE A 3 -1.91 1.13 14.86
CA ILE A 3 -1.68 0.69 13.48
C ILE A 3 -0.20 0.78 13.07
N THR A 4 0.55 1.74 13.62
CA THR A 4 1.98 1.90 13.35
C THR A 4 2.76 0.68 13.85
N TYR A 5 2.42 0.14 15.00
CA TYR A 5 3.08 -1.04 15.58
C TYR A 5 2.81 -2.33 14.79
N MET A 6 1.72 -2.39 14.02
CA MET A 6 1.44 -3.55 13.16
C MET A 6 2.46 -3.74 12.05
N LYS A 7 3.23 -2.69 11.70
CA LYS A 7 4.31 -2.74 10.72
C LYS A 7 5.69 -2.88 11.35
N SER A 8 5.78 -2.91 12.69
CA SER A 8 7.04 -2.93 13.41
C SER A 8 7.60 -4.34 13.54
N ARG A 9 8.92 -4.45 13.45
CA ARG A 9 9.68 -5.67 13.72
C ARG A 9 10.94 -5.33 14.54
N ALA A 10 11.37 -6.26 15.35
CA ALA A 10 12.66 -6.15 16.02
C ALA A 10 13.80 -6.37 15.01
N VAL A 11 14.81 -5.50 15.02
CA VAL A 11 15.96 -5.56 14.09
C VAL A 11 17.32 -5.59 14.80
N ALA A 12 17.35 -5.29 16.13
CA ALA A 12 18.58 -5.29 16.92
C ALA A 12 18.25 -5.48 18.41
N GLY A 13 19.25 -5.77 19.23
CA GLY A 13 19.13 -6.00 20.66
C GLY A 13 18.57 -7.39 20.98
N ASP A 14 17.80 -7.51 22.06
CA ASP A 14 17.09 -8.75 22.42
C ASP A 14 15.88 -8.95 21.49
N LEU A 15 16.14 -9.59 20.37
CA LEU A 15 15.14 -9.82 19.31
C LEU A 15 13.94 -10.63 19.81
N GLU A 16 14.19 -11.62 20.68
CA GLU A 16 13.13 -12.49 21.19
C GLU A 16 12.18 -11.72 22.12
N ARG A 17 12.73 -10.96 23.04
CA ARG A 17 11.94 -10.14 23.98
C ARG A 17 11.18 -9.04 23.25
N ALA A 18 11.82 -8.37 22.29
CA ALA A 18 11.19 -7.33 21.49
C ALA A 18 10.08 -7.89 20.61
N THR A 19 10.28 -9.05 19.99
CA THR A 19 9.26 -9.73 19.17
C THR A 19 8.06 -10.14 20.05
N ARG A 20 8.29 -10.73 21.23
CA ARG A 20 7.20 -11.05 22.18
C ARG A 20 6.40 -9.81 22.59
N PHE A 21 7.08 -8.69 22.83
CA PHE A 21 6.41 -7.43 23.15
C PHE A 21 5.55 -6.94 22.00
N LEU A 22 6.09 -6.88 20.78
CA LEU A 22 5.35 -6.47 19.57
C LEU A 22 4.14 -7.36 19.30
N ASN A 23 4.28 -8.67 19.48
CA ASN A 23 3.17 -9.61 19.32
C ASN A 23 2.03 -9.32 20.32
N ARG A 24 2.34 -8.99 21.57
CA ARG A 24 1.33 -8.60 22.57
C ARG A 24 0.62 -7.30 22.19
N VAL A 25 1.35 -6.30 21.70
CA VAL A 25 0.77 -5.04 21.25
C VAL A 25 -0.17 -5.28 20.06
N GLN A 26 0.24 -6.10 19.10
CA GLN A 26 -0.57 -6.44 17.92
C GLN A 26 -1.82 -7.25 18.31
N ASP A 27 -1.75 -8.15 19.29
CA ASP A 27 -2.91 -8.88 19.82
C ASP A 27 -3.93 -7.95 20.48
N VAL A 28 -3.47 -6.99 21.27
CA VAL A 28 -4.33 -5.95 21.87
C VAL A 28 -5.00 -5.10 20.80
N ASP A 29 -4.25 -4.69 19.78
CA ASP A 29 -4.76 -3.90 18.68
C ASP A 29 -5.84 -4.66 17.89
N TRP A 30 -5.63 -5.94 17.60
CA TRP A 30 -6.62 -6.78 16.94
C TRP A 30 -7.91 -6.90 17.78
N ARG A 31 -7.80 -7.26 19.07
CA ARG A 31 -8.97 -7.43 19.96
C ARG A 31 -9.75 -6.14 20.13
N ARG A 32 -9.04 -5.03 20.28
CA ARG A 32 -9.65 -3.72 20.55
C ARG A 32 -10.19 -3.04 19.29
N TRP A 33 -9.46 -3.13 18.20
CA TRP A 33 -9.72 -2.35 16.99
C TRP A 33 -10.17 -3.18 15.80
N GLY A 34 -9.67 -4.38 15.64
CA GLY A 34 -10.06 -5.27 14.54
C GLY A 34 -11.53 -5.72 14.61
N GLN A 35 -12.06 -5.87 15.83
CA GLN A 35 -13.46 -6.19 16.11
C GLN A 35 -14.35 -4.94 16.14
N SER A 36 -13.77 -3.75 16.21
CA SER A 36 -14.51 -2.50 16.36
C SER A 36 -15.06 -2.00 15.03
N GLY A 37 -16.37 -1.75 14.96
CA GLY A 37 -16.97 -1.06 13.82
C GLY A 37 -16.46 0.37 13.59
N ARG A 38 -15.77 0.96 14.58
CA ARG A 38 -15.22 2.33 14.48
C ARG A 38 -13.93 2.41 13.66
N SER A 39 -13.19 1.32 13.54
CA SER A 39 -11.88 1.33 12.85
C SER A 39 -12.01 1.64 11.36
N ARG A 40 -13.08 1.16 10.71
CA ARG A 40 -13.34 1.42 9.30
C ARG A 40 -13.49 2.92 8.99
N PRO A 41 -14.44 3.65 9.61
CA PRO A 41 -14.59 5.07 9.33
C PRO A 41 -13.39 5.91 9.80
N GLN A 42 -12.72 5.55 10.89
CA GLN A 42 -11.53 6.28 11.36
C GLN A 42 -10.36 6.17 10.37
N LEU A 43 -10.11 4.99 9.82
CA LEU A 43 -9.07 4.79 8.81
C LEU A 43 -9.41 5.51 7.51
N ALA A 44 -10.66 5.45 7.05
CA ALA A 44 -11.14 6.20 5.90
C ALA A 44 -10.90 7.71 6.09
N GLN A 45 -11.30 8.24 7.22
CA GLN A 45 -11.15 9.66 7.56
C GLN A 45 -9.67 10.09 7.60
N MET A 46 -8.81 9.27 8.21
CA MET A 46 -7.37 9.52 8.27
C MET A 46 -6.75 9.53 6.88
N ARG A 47 -7.11 8.58 6.01
CA ARG A 47 -6.62 8.53 4.63
C ARG A 47 -7.09 9.75 3.82
N LEU A 48 -8.38 10.11 3.91
CA LEU A 48 -8.91 11.28 3.20
C LEU A 48 -8.28 12.60 3.68
N ARG A 49 -7.94 12.69 4.96
CA ARG A 49 -7.21 13.82 5.50
C ARG A 49 -5.80 13.92 4.91
N LEU A 50 -5.06 12.82 4.84
CA LEU A 50 -3.74 12.79 4.20
C LEU A 50 -3.81 13.18 2.72
N GLU A 51 -4.84 12.71 1.99
CA GLU A 51 -5.06 13.10 0.60
C GLU A 51 -5.24 14.61 0.47
N LYS A 52 -6.06 15.20 1.34
CA LYS A 52 -6.30 16.64 1.34
C LYS A 52 -5.03 17.45 1.66
N GLU A 53 -4.22 16.96 2.58
CA GLU A 53 -3.03 17.68 3.07
C GLU A 53 -1.81 17.50 2.13
N GLN A 54 -1.65 16.35 1.50
CA GLN A 54 -0.44 15.97 0.77
C GLN A 54 -0.67 15.55 -0.69
N GLY A 55 -1.91 15.20 -1.06
CA GLY A 55 -2.20 14.58 -2.36
C GLY A 55 -1.86 15.45 -3.57
N ALA A 56 -1.88 16.78 -3.45
CA ALA A 56 -1.47 17.67 -4.53
C ALA A 56 0.05 17.68 -4.74
N ALA A 57 0.82 17.56 -3.67
CA ALA A 57 2.28 17.54 -3.72
C ALA A 57 2.85 16.14 -4.02
N ASP A 58 2.13 15.10 -3.64
CA ASP A 58 2.52 13.70 -3.83
C ASP A 58 1.34 12.87 -4.39
N PRO A 59 0.95 13.09 -5.66
CA PRO A 59 -0.16 12.40 -6.29
C PRO A 59 0.06 10.88 -6.44
N LEU A 60 1.30 10.41 -6.53
CA LEU A 60 1.63 8.99 -6.67
C LEU A 60 1.40 8.22 -5.36
N THR A 61 1.68 8.83 -4.22
CA THR A 61 1.58 8.17 -2.92
C THR A 61 0.33 8.61 -2.16
N ALA A 62 0.20 9.91 -1.90
CA ALA A 62 -0.86 10.48 -1.08
C ALA A 62 -2.09 10.91 -1.87
N GLY A 63 -1.97 11.08 -3.19
CA GLY A 63 -3.08 11.45 -4.07
C GLY A 63 -4.20 10.41 -4.12
N ARG A 64 -5.31 10.80 -4.73
CA ARG A 64 -6.47 9.94 -4.94
C ARG A 64 -6.08 8.73 -5.79
N GLY A 65 -6.35 7.53 -5.28
CA GLY A 65 -5.95 6.29 -5.93
C GLY A 65 -4.45 6.00 -5.85
N GLY A 66 -3.66 6.80 -5.13
CA GLY A 66 -2.23 6.57 -4.93
C GLY A 66 -1.94 5.39 -3.99
N TYR A 67 -0.66 5.10 -3.79
CA TYR A 67 -0.20 3.94 -3.02
C TYR A 67 -0.80 3.86 -1.60
N TYR A 68 -1.11 4.99 -0.97
CA TYR A 68 -1.71 4.98 0.37
C TYR A 68 -3.13 4.41 0.39
N ASP A 69 -3.89 4.43 -0.71
CA ASP A 69 -5.18 3.74 -0.75
C ASP A 69 -5.00 2.23 -0.58
N ILE A 70 -3.96 1.64 -1.19
CA ILE A 70 -3.58 0.23 -0.99
C ILE A 70 -3.12 0.00 0.45
N ASP A 71 -2.20 0.82 0.95
CA ASP A 71 -1.59 0.63 2.26
C ASP A 71 -2.63 0.70 3.40
N PHE A 72 -3.55 1.67 3.34
CA PHE A 72 -4.65 1.80 4.30
C PHE A 72 -5.67 0.65 4.20
N ALA A 73 -5.96 0.18 2.99
CA ALA A 73 -6.81 -0.98 2.78
C ALA A 73 -6.20 -2.24 3.41
N LEU A 74 -4.92 -2.50 3.16
CA LEU A 74 -4.21 -3.65 3.74
C LEU A 74 -4.06 -3.54 5.26
N MET A 75 -3.89 -2.33 5.80
CA MET A 75 -3.91 -2.12 7.26
C MET A 75 -5.26 -2.49 7.86
N PHE A 76 -6.35 -2.06 7.25
CA PHE A 76 -7.69 -2.38 7.71
C PHE A 76 -8.00 -3.88 7.63
N LEU A 77 -7.69 -4.51 6.50
CA LEU A 77 -7.90 -5.95 6.32
C LEU A 77 -7.05 -6.78 7.28
N ARG A 78 -5.82 -6.36 7.55
CA ARG A 78 -4.99 -6.99 8.58
C ARG A 78 -5.59 -6.85 9.99
N LEU A 79 -6.14 -5.69 10.34
CA LEU A 79 -6.85 -5.52 11.61
C LEU A 79 -8.04 -6.49 11.76
N LYS A 80 -8.72 -6.80 10.64
CA LYS A 80 -9.81 -7.77 10.62
C LYS A 80 -9.35 -9.23 10.68
N GLY A 81 -8.09 -9.48 10.41
CA GLY A 81 -7.51 -10.82 10.40
C GLY A 81 -7.42 -11.42 11.78
N ALA A 82 -8.46 -12.02 12.20
CA ALA A 82 -8.75 -12.95 13.32
C ALA A 82 -7.60 -13.29 14.30
N GLY A 83 -6.82 -12.31 14.76
CA GLY A 83 -5.75 -12.54 15.76
C GLY A 83 -4.55 -13.33 15.25
N ILE A 84 -4.44 -13.53 13.94
CA ILE A 84 -3.28 -14.18 13.35
C ILE A 84 -2.15 -13.17 13.27
N PHE A 85 -1.10 -13.46 14.02
CA PHE A 85 0.16 -12.75 13.88
C PHE A 85 0.88 -13.26 12.66
N PHE A 86 1.03 -12.43 11.66
CA PHE A 86 2.00 -12.73 10.64
C PHE A 86 3.24 -11.87 10.83
N PRO A 87 4.42 -12.41 10.49
CA PRO A 87 5.64 -11.60 10.46
C PRO A 87 5.40 -10.37 9.57
N VAL A 88 6.18 -9.31 9.78
CA VAL A 88 6.13 -8.15 8.90
C VAL A 88 6.55 -8.59 7.51
N LEU A 89 5.59 -8.62 6.61
CA LEU A 89 5.74 -9.06 5.23
C LEU A 89 5.85 -7.84 4.31
N ASN A 90 6.47 -8.00 3.16
CA ASN A 90 6.36 -7.05 2.07
C ASN A 90 4.89 -6.97 1.59
N THR A 91 4.56 -5.97 0.80
CA THR A 91 3.17 -5.73 0.38
C THR A 91 2.56 -6.89 -0.40
N PRO A 92 3.22 -7.50 -1.41
CA PRO A 92 2.69 -8.69 -2.08
C PRO A 92 2.39 -9.85 -1.12
N ALA A 93 3.34 -10.20 -0.27
CA ALA A 93 3.15 -11.30 0.69
C ALA A 93 2.03 -11.01 1.72
N ARG A 94 1.80 -9.74 2.08
CA ARG A 94 0.64 -9.36 2.89
C ARG A 94 -0.68 -9.59 2.16
N ILE A 95 -0.73 -9.28 0.87
CA ILE A 95 -1.91 -9.52 0.04
C ILE A 95 -2.21 -11.02 -0.02
N ASP A 96 -1.18 -11.86 -0.24
CA ASP A 96 -1.32 -13.31 -0.28
C ASP A 96 -1.95 -13.87 1.01
N VAL A 97 -1.46 -13.42 2.16
CA VAL A 97 -2.01 -13.85 3.46
C VAL A 97 -3.46 -13.39 3.63
N ILE A 98 -3.78 -12.14 3.26
CA ILE A 98 -5.14 -11.59 3.38
C ILE A 98 -6.12 -12.33 2.43
N GLU A 99 -5.66 -12.70 1.22
CA GLU A 99 -6.42 -13.54 0.29
C GLU A 99 -6.67 -14.94 0.88
N GLN A 100 -5.63 -15.60 1.41
CA GLN A 100 -5.74 -16.92 2.06
C GLN A 100 -6.70 -16.91 3.26
N MET A 101 -6.81 -15.77 3.94
CA MET A 101 -7.77 -15.58 5.03
C MET A 101 -9.20 -15.34 4.55
N GLY A 102 -9.45 -15.24 3.26
CA GLY A 102 -10.76 -14.96 2.67
C GLY A 102 -11.24 -13.52 2.84
N HIS A 103 -10.35 -12.58 3.11
CA HIS A 103 -10.67 -11.14 3.23
C HIS A 103 -10.51 -10.36 1.93
N LEU A 104 -9.90 -10.96 0.92
CA LEU A 104 -9.82 -10.49 -0.46
C LEU A 104 -10.26 -11.62 -1.39
N ASP A 105 -11.00 -11.29 -2.43
CA ASP A 105 -11.17 -12.20 -3.55
C ASP A 105 -9.91 -12.21 -4.44
N ARG A 106 -9.80 -13.24 -5.29
CA ARG A 106 -8.63 -13.42 -6.14
C ARG A 106 -8.41 -12.26 -7.12
N SER A 107 -9.48 -11.71 -7.69
CA SER A 107 -9.39 -10.62 -8.66
C SER A 107 -8.85 -9.35 -8.03
N ASP A 108 -9.32 -9.02 -6.81
CA ASP A 108 -8.81 -7.87 -6.06
C ASP A 108 -7.37 -8.12 -5.60
N ALA A 109 -7.04 -9.33 -5.16
CA ALA A 109 -5.68 -9.68 -4.73
C ALA A 109 -4.68 -9.59 -5.88
N ASP A 110 -4.98 -10.14 -7.05
CA ASP A 110 -4.15 -10.06 -8.26
C ASP A 110 -3.94 -8.60 -8.66
N PHE A 111 -5.01 -7.81 -8.75
CA PHE A 111 -4.92 -6.39 -9.05
C PHE A 111 -4.06 -5.62 -8.04
N LEU A 112 -4.25 -5.85 -6.75
CA LEU A 112 -3.50 -5.12 -5.72
C LEU A 112 -2.00 -5.48 -5.72
N ARG A 113 -1.63 -6.73 -6.07
CA ARG A 113 -0.22 -7.13 -6.25
C ARG A 113 0.40 -6.36 -7.39
N ASP A 114 -0.28 -6.31 -8.54
CA ASP A 114 0.18 -5.59 -9.71
C ASP A 114 0.29 -4.09 -9.45
N ALA A 115 -0.74 -3.48 -8.91
CA ALA A 115 -0.76 -2.06 -8.57
C ALA A 115 0.34 -1.70 -7.56
N ALA A 116 0.49 -2.47 -6.48
CA ALA A 116 1.54 -2.23 -5.49
C ALA A 116 2.95 -2.37 -6.08
N THR A 117 3.15 -3.36 -6.95
CA THR A 117 4.43 -3.57 -7.65
C THR A 117 4.71 -2.40 -8.59
N PHE A 118 3.71 -1.97 -9.35
CA PHE A 118 3.81 -0.83 -10.25
C PHE A 118 4.17 0.47 -9.51
N TYR A 119 3.45 0.84 -8.47
CA TYR A 119 3.75 2.04 -7.68
C TYR A 119 5.16 2.01 -7.09
N ARG A 120 5.59 0.85 -6.59
CA ARG A 120 6.94 0.71 -6.02
C ARG A 120 8.02 0.78 -7.08
N ALA A 121 7.77 0.25 -8.28
CA ALA A 121 8.69 0.38 -9.41
C ALA A 121 8.81 1.83 -9.87
N VAL A 122 7.69 2.57 -9.93
CA VAL A 122 7.69 4.01 -10.26
C VAL A 122 8.45 4.82 -9.22
N ASP A 123 8.15 4.66 -7.92
CA ASP A 123 8.87 5.34 -6.83
C ASP A 123 10.38 5.03 -6.86
N HIS A 124 10.74 3.76 -7.06
CA HIS A 124 12.13 3.35 -7.15
C HIS A 124 12.83 3.93 -8.39
N GLY A 125 12.16 3.89 -9.54
CA GLY A 125 12.66 4.47 -10.79
C GLY A 125 12.89 5.97 -10.68
N LEU A 126 11.97 6.71 -10.06
CA LEU A 126 12.13 8.13 -9.77
C LEU A 126 13.36 8.39 -8.88
N ARG A 127 13.53 7.65 -7.78
CA ARG A 127 14.68 7.79 -6.88
C ARG A 127 16.01 7.48 -7.58
N VAL A 128 16.04 6.49 -8.47
CA VAL A 128 17.25 6.15 -9.23
C VAL A 128 17.60 7.24 -10.25
N SER A 129 16.60 7.84 -10.89
CA SER A 129 16.81 8.85 -11.94
C SER A 129 17.08 10.26 -11.39
N THR A 130 16.51 10.61 -10.23
CA THR A 130 16.59 11.97 -9.66
C THR A 130 17.47 12.07 -8.40
N GLY A 131 17.79 10.94 -7.77
CA GLY A 131 18.53 10.88 -6.51
C GLY A 131 17.69 11.14 -5.25
N HIS A 132 16.38 11.44 -5.38
CA HIS A 132 15.49 11.72 -4.25
C HIS A 132 14.06 11.24 -4.53
N ALA A 133 13.20 11.32 -3.51
CA ALA A 133 11.79 10.97 -3.67
C ALA A 133 11.05 12.06 -4.42
N GLU A 134 10.34 11.66 -5.48
CA GLU A 134 9.43 12.52 -6.23
C GLU A 134 8.01 12.04 -6.08
N GLY A 135 7.08 12.97 -5.87
CA GLY A 135 5.66 12.65 -5.71
C GLY A 135 4.87 12.59 -7.02
N SER A 136 5.48 12.96 -8.15
CA SER A 136 4.84 13.05 -9.46
C SER A 136 5.71 12.50 -10.58
N LEU A 137 5.08 12.15 -11.72
CA LEU A 137 5.80 11.78 -12.93
C LEU A 137 6.54 12.99 -13.51
N PRO A 138 7.70 12.77 -14.19
CA PRO A 138 8.38 13.82 -14.94
C PRO A 138 7.48 14.39 -16.05
N THR A 139 7.64 15.68 -16.32
CA THR A 139 6.95 16.36 -17.42
C THR A 139 7.72 16.33 -18.74
N SER A 140 9.01 15.98 -18.71
CA SER A 140 9.87 15.83 -19.89
C SER A 140 9.72 14.42 -20.47
N ASP A 141 9.45 14.33 -21.77
CA ASP A 141 9.29 13.06 -22.49
C ASP A 141 10.53 12.15 -22.33
N ALA A 142 11.74 12.70 -22.43
CA ALA A 142 12.97 11.93 -22.30
C ALA A 142 13.16 11.34 -20.88
N GLN A 143 12.76 12.10 -19.84
CA GLN A 143 12.79 11.59 -18.48
C GLN A 143 11.70 10.56 -18.24
N LEU A 144 10.52 10.75 -18.83
CA LEU A 144 9.41 9.80 -18.73
C LEU A 144 9.75 8.48 -19.43
N GLU A 145 10.39 8.52 -20.62
CA GLU A 145 10.88 7.32 -21.30
C GLU A 145 11.94 6.57 -20.50
N THR A 146 12.89 7.32 -19.89
CA THR A 146 13.91 6.74 -19.00
C THR A 146 13.26 6.04 -17.81
N LEU A 147 12.31 6.70 -17.17
CA LEU A 147 11.54 6.13 -16.06
C LEU A 147 10.77 4.89 -16.51
N ALA A 148 10.08 4.96 -17.65
CA ALA A 148 9.33 3.83 -18.19
C ALA A 148 10.24 2.62 -18.46
N ALA A 149 11.45 2.84 -18.99
CA ALA A 149 12.42 1.77 -19.19
C ALA A 149 12.87 1.13 -17.88
N LEU A 150 13.03 1.91 -16.79
CA LEU A 150 13.33 1.40 -15.47
C LEU A 150 12.17 0.61 -14.87
N VAL A 151 10.94 1.13 -14.97
CA VAL A 151 9.73 0.47 -14.45
C VAL A 151 9.53 -0.90 -15.10
N ARG A 152 9.70 -0.99 -16.44
CA ARG A 152 9.60 -2.26 -17.18
C ARG A 152 10.55 -3.35 -16.67
N ARG A 153 11.67 -3.01 -16.11
CA ARG A 153 12.64 -3.98 -15.57
C ARG A 153 12.17 -4.65 -14.27
N TRP A 154 11.23 -4.04 -13.56
CA TRP A 154 10.81 -4.48 -12.23
C TRP A 154 9.33 -4.86 -12.16
N THR A 155 8.62 -4.75 -13.25
CA THR A 155 7.18 -5.06 -13.33
C THR A 155 6.89 -6.10 -14.41
N PRO A 156 5.82 -6.89 -14.27
CA PRO A 156 5.42 -7.88 -15.27
C PRO A 156 5.03 -7.23 -16.61
N ASP A 157 5.28 -7.94 -17.71
CA ASP A 157 5.05 -7.44 -19.07
C ASP A 157 3.61 -7.00 -19.35
N HIS A 158 2.62 -7.62 -18.70
CA HIS A 158 1.21 -7.26 -18.87
C HIS A 158 0.86 -5.86 -18.35
N LEU A 159 1.76 -5.21 -17.61
CA LEU A 159 1.64 -3.81 -17.15
C LEU A 159 2.33 -2.81 -18.10
N HIS A 160 2.64 -3.19 -19.34
CA HIS A 160 3.42 -2.35 -20.28
C HIS A 160 2.76 -2.23 -21.65
N ASN A 161 1.42 -2.22 -21.68
CA ASN A 161 0.68 -2.14 -22.92
C ASN A 161 0.59 -0.71 -23.47
N GLN A 162 0.88 0.29 -22.64
CA GLN A 162 0.75 1.71 -22.98
C GLN A 162 1.93 2.53 -22.41
N PRO A 163 2.10 3.80 -22.80
CA PRO A 163 3.00 4.73 -22.12
C PRO A 163 2.71 4.84 -20.61
N LEU A 164 3.75 5.07 -19.81
CA LEU A 164 3.69 5.01 -18.36
C LEU A 164 2.65 5.96 -17.73
N ASP A 165 2.52 7.15 -18.26
CA ASP A 165 1.55 8.17 -17.83
C ASP A 165 0.10 7.73 -18.13
N ILE A 166 -0.13 7.04 -19.25
CA ILE A 166 -1.43 6.49 -19.64
C ILE A 166 -1.76 5.24 -18.78
N GLU A 167 -0.78 4.40 -18.48
CA GLU A 167 -0.95 3.22 -17.60
C GLU A 167 -1.32 3.60 -16.18
N LEU A 168 -0.79 4.69 -15.66
CA LEU A 168 -1.00 5.11 -14.28
C LEU A 168 -2.47 5.44 -13.98
N ALA A 169 -3.15 6.15 -14.87
CA ALA A 169 -4.51 6.64 -14.64
C ALA A 169 -5.54 5.53 -14.34
N PRO A 170 -5.63 4.44 -15.12
CA PRO A 170 -6.53 3.32 -14.83
C PRO A 170 -6.15 2.57 -13.54
N ILE A 171 -4.85 2.47 -13.22
CA ILE A 171 -4.40 1.87 -11.97
C ILE A 171 -4.88 2.72 -10.78
N GLN A 172 -4.73 4.05 -10.84
CA GLN A 172 -5.23 4.96 -9.81
C GLN A 172 -6.75 4.89 -9.66
N ALA A 173 -7.47 4.88 -10.77
CA ALA A 173 -8.93 4.81 -10.76
C ALA A 173 -9.42 3.52 -10.10
N ARG A 174 -8.88 2.37 -10.47
CA ARG A 174 -9.26 1.07 -9.91
C ARG A 174 -8.82 0.92 -8.44
N THR A 175 -7.64 1.44 -8.08
CA THR A 175 -7.18 1.49 -6.69
C THR A 175 -8.15 2.28 -5.82
N ARG A 176 -8.61 3.43 -6.30
CA ARG A 176 -9.58 4.25 -5.58
C ARG A 176 -10.95 3.60 -5.50
N GLU A 177 -11.41 2.96 -6.55
CA GLU A 177 -12.66 2.21 -6.56
C GLU A 177 -12.62 1.10 -5.50
N PHE A 178 -11.55 0.31 -5.46
CA PHE A 178 -11.35 -0.71 -4.43
C PHE A 178 -11.38 -0.11 -3.02
N PHE A 179 -10.65 0.99 -2.79
CA PHE A 179 -10.65 1.68 -1.49
C PHE A 179 -12.05 2.15 -1.10
N ASN A 180 -12.78 2.81 -2.00
CA ASN A 180 -14.14 3.27 -1.73
C ASN A 180 -15.09 2.12 -1.40
N ARG A 181 -15.05 1.04 -2.17
CA ARG A 181 -15.86 -0.15 -1.92
C ARG A 181 -15.56 -0.77 -0.55
N LEU A 182 -14.28 -0.89 -0.19
CA LEU A 182 -13.86 -1.45 1.10
C LEU A 182 -14.30 -0.59 2.28
N PHE A 183 -14.21 0.73 2.15
CA PHE A 183 -14.53 1.67 3.23
C PHE A 183 -15.98 2.18 3.20
N GLY A 184 -16.75 1.90 2.15
CA GLY A 184 -18.16 2.30 2.00
C GLY A 184 -18.32 3.80 1.76
N LEU A 185 -17.50 4.34 0.86
CA LEU A 185 -17.46 5.75 0.45
C LEU A 185 -18.12 5.94 -0.91
#